data_d8c745c756672ed8a2aa2f704e888337
#
_entry.id   d8c745c756672ed8a2aa2f704e888337
#
_cell.length_a   1.000
_cell.length_b   1.000
_cell.length_c   1.000
_cell.angle_alpha   90.00
_cell.angle_beta   90.00
_cell.angle_gamma   90.00
#
_symmetry.space_group_name_H-M   'P 1'
#
loop_
_entity.id
_entity.type
_entity.pdbx_description
1 polymer ?
#
loop_
_entity_poly.entity_id
_entity_poly.type
_entity_poly.pdbx_seq_one_letter_code
_entity_poly.pdbx_strand_id
1 'polypeptide(L)'
;MKPFSRLLMYLIVPALFTGCSSGPSKTIVNLKTAFNGESTASAKYAAFADKALAEGFDTIAVMFRATSMSESIHASNHKKVLESMGVKAGNPEIGKFEVLSTAENLADGIKGESYEIDEMYPGFIKTAETEANTDAVEKFTYAIETEKKHKAFYVKALEVVKTGSEATLPIKWFVCPVCGNTYDEATLTDDCEFCMTSKSQYIAF
;
A
#
# COMPACT_ATOMS: atom_id res chain seq x y z
N MET A 1 -71.69 40.08 -9.87
CA MET A 1 -70.33 39.92 -9.36
C MET A 1 -70.06 38.42 -9.22
N LYS A 2 -69.20 37.83 -10.07
CA LYS A 2 -68.88 36.40 -10.04
C LYS A 2 -67.50 36.27 -9.37
N PRO A 3 -67.23 35.32 -8.42
CA PRO A 3 -65.93 35.12 -7.82
C PRO A 3 -65.03 34.32 -8.76
N PHE A 4 -63.80 34.83 -8.94
CA PHE A 4 -62.73 34.17 -9.64
C PHE A 4 -62.17 33.06 -8.76
N SER A 5 -62.31 31.81 -9.18
CA SER A 5 -61.64 30.62 -8.54
C SER A 5 -60.19 30.58 -9.02
N ARG A 6 -59.23 30.77 -8.13
CA ARG A 6 -57.80 30.56 -8.39
C ARG A 6 -57.46 29.05 -8.27
N LEU A 7 -57.22 28.43 -9.41
CA LEU A 7 -56.73 27.07 -9.51
C LEU A 7 -55.23 27.05 -9.15
N LEU A 8 -54.91 26.48 -7.99
CA LEU A 8 -53.50 26.32 -7.52
C LEU A 8 -52.94 25.05 -8.17
N MET A 9 -52.07 25.21 -9.13
CA MET A 9 -51.43 24.14 -9.86
C MET A 9 -50.18 23.69 -9.05
N TYR A 10 -50.27 22.55 -8.35
CA TYR A 10 -49.13 21.93 -7.66
C TYR A 10 -48.23 21.25 -8.68
N LEU A 11 -47.02 21.84 -8.88
CA LEU A 11 -45.92 21.20 -9.60
C LEU A 11 -45.36 20.07 -8.74
N ILE A 12 -45.68 18.84 -9.08
CA ILE A 12 -45.01 17.64 -8.52
C ILE A 12 -43.65 17.53 -9.20
N VAL A 13 -42.59 17.88 -8.50
CA VAL A 13 -41.22 17.60 -8.93
C VAL A 13 -40.95 16.11 -8.59
N PRO A 14 -40.67 15.25 -9.58
CA PRO A 14 -40.30 13.88 -9.27
C PRO A 14 -38.90 13.89 -8.62
N ALA A 15 -38.82 13.46 -7.36
CA ALA A 15 -37.58 13.17 -6.70
C ALA A 15 -36.95 11.94 -7.40
N LEU A 16 -35.89 12.17 -8.16
CA LEU A 16 -35.07 11.11 -8.70
C LEU A 16 -34.34 10.44 -7.51
N PHE A 17 -34.91 9.37 -6.99
CA PHE A 17 -34.18 8.45 -6.12
C PHE A 17 -33.15 7.74 -6.99
N THR A 18 -31.92 8.23 -6.99
CA THR A 18 -30.77 7.43 -7.44
C THR A 18 -30.66 6.26 -6.48
N GLY A 19 -31.04 5.06 -6.96
CA GLY A 19 -30.97 3.83 -6.19
C GLY A 19 -29.50 3.59 -5.75
N CYS A 20 -29.23 3.67 -4.44
CA CYS A 20 -28.04 3.12 -3.86
C CYS A 20 -27.99 1.63 -4.21
N SER A 21 -26.91 1.18 -4.85
CA SER A 21 -26.64 -0.25 -5.01
C SER A 21 -26.56 -0.90 -3.62
N SER A 22 -27.40 -1.89 -3.35
CA SER A 22 -27.57 -2.50 -2.03
C SER A 22 -26.46 -3.50 -1.64
N GLY A 23 -25.30 -3.42 -2.23
CA GLY A 23 -24.13 -4.25 -1.90
C GLY A 23 -23.10 -3.50 -1.06
N PRO A 24 -22.21 -4.21 -0.34
CA PRO A 24 -21.10 -3.58 0.33
C PRO A 24 -20.21 -2.85 -0.69
N SER A 25 -19.69 -1.65 -0.31
CA SER A 25 -18.74 -0.90 -1.14
C SER A 25 -17.58 -1.79 -1.57
N LYS A 26 -17.26 -1.82 -2.85
CA LYS A 26 -16.12 -2.58 -3.38
C LYS A 26 -14.80 -2.03 -2.85
N THR A 27 -14.73 -0.73 -2.59
CA THR A 27 -13.58 -0.09 -1.94
C THR A 27 -13.33 -0.68 -0.56
N ILE A 28 -14.36 -0.97 0.24
CA ILE A 28 -14.21 -1.65 1.54
C ILE A 28 -13.61 -3.05 1.35
N VAL A 29 -14.06 -3.80 0.35
CA VAL A 29 -13.50 -5.13 0.05
C VAL A 29 -12.03 -5.01 -0.34
N ASN A 30 -11.68 -4.09 -1.22
CA ASN A 30 -10.31 -3.84 -1.68
C ASN A 30 -9.40 -3.40 -0.53
N LEU A 31 -9.86 -2.49 0.33
CA LEU A 31 -9.10 -2.05 1.52
C LEU A 31 -8.84 -3.21 2.49
N LYS A 32 -9.79 -4.13 2.69
CA LYS A 32 -9.57 -5.32 3.52
C LYS A 32 -8.55 -6.27 2.89
N THR A 33 -8.63 -6.45 1.57
CA THR A 33 -7.68 -7.26 0.82
C THR A 33 -6.28 -6.66 0.93
N ALA A 34 -6.13 -5.36 0.70
CA ALA A 34 -4.85 -4.66 0.85
C ALA A 34 -4.33 -4.74 2.30
N PHE A 35 -5.17 -4.47 3.31
CA PHE A 35 -4.77 -4.57 4.72
C PHE A 35 -4.20 -5.95 5.08
N ASN A 36 -4.82 -7.04 4.63
CA ASN A 36 -4.34 -8.39 4.87
C ASN A 36 -3.09 -8.73 4.03
N GLY A 37 -3.06 -8.28 2.78
CA GLY A 37 -1.92 -8.43 1.86
C GLY A 37 -0.66 -7.78 2.43
N GLU A 38 -0.73 -6.49 2.75
CA GLU A 38 0.40 -5.72 3.29
C GLU A 38 0.86 -6.24 4.67
N SER A 39 -0.10 -6.66 5.52
CA SER A 39 0.26 -7.29 6.79
C SER A 39 1.01 -8.62 6.58
N THR A 40 0.64 -9.37 5.55
CA THR A 40 1.32 -10.61 5.17
C THR A 40 2.70 -10.30 4.58
N ALA A 41 2.81 -9.31 3.71
CA ALA A 41 4.08 -8.87 3.11
C ALA A 41 5.05 -8.37 4.20
N SER A 42 4.57 -7.58 5.16
CA SER A 42 5.36 -7.16 6.33
C SER A 42 5.95 -8.35 7.09
N ALA A 43 5.12 -9.33 7.45
CA ALA A 43 5.58 -10.53 8.16
C ALA A 43 6.55 -11.38 7.32
N LYS A 44 6.27 -11.51 6.03
CA LYS A 44 7.09 -12.23 5.06
C LYS A 44 8.47 -11.59 4.91
N TYR A 45 8.54 -10.28 4.70
CA TYR A 45 9.81 -9.59 4.53
C TYR A 45 10.64 -9.52 5.82
N ALA A 46 10.00 -9.48 6.99
CA ALA A 46 10.71 -9.67 8.26
C ALA A 46 11.41 -11.04 8.33
N ALA A 47 10.72 -12.11 7.94
CA ALA A 47 11.30 -13.46 7.92
C ALA A 47 12.39 -13.61 6.83
N PHE A 48 12.22 -12.94 5.67
CA PHE A 48 13.24 -12.89 4.61
C PHE A 48 14.51 -12.15 5.07
N ALA A 49 14.35 -11.08 5.88
CA ALA A 49 15.47 -10.39 6.48
C ALA A 49 16.30 -11.31 7.40
N ASP A 50 15.62 -12.09 8.26
CA ASP A 50 16.28 -13.05 9.15
C ASP A 50 17.00 -14.15 8.36
N LYS A 51 16.42 -14.60 7.25
CA LYS A 51 17.05 -15.58 6.36
C LYS A 51 18.26 -14.99 5.64
N ALA A 52 18.18 -13.77 5.12
CA ALA A 52 19.28 -13.08 4.46
C ALA A 52 20.47 -12.90 5.42
N LEU A 53 20.19 -12.47 6.66
CA LEU A 53 21.20 -12.37 7.72
C LEU A 53 21.87 -13.73 8.01
N ALA A 54 21.10 -14.80 8.10
CA ALA A 54 21.62 -16.15 8.35
C ALA A 54 22.48 -16.69 7.19
N GLU A 55 22.29 -16.16 5.98
CA GLU A 55 23.10 -16.50 4.79
C GLU A 55 24.29 -15.54 4.57
N GLY A 56 24.48 -14.54 5.43
CA GLY A 56 25.58 -13.57 5.36
C GLY A 56 25.33 -12.39 4.42
N PHE A 57 24.07 -12.13 4.05
CA PHE A 57 23.66 -10.99 3.21
C PHE A 57 23.14 -9.84 4.08
N ASP A 58 24.03 -9.22 4.87
CA ASP A 58 23.68 -8.22 5.89
C ASP A 58 22.96 -7.00 5.28
N THR A 59 23.43 -6.48 4.14
CA THR A 59 22.81 -5.32 3.48
C THR A 59 21.44 -5.64 2.92
N ILE A 60 21.23 -6.85 2.43
CA ILE A 60 19.91 -7.34 1.96
C ILE A 60 18.96 -7.54 3.15
N ALA A 61 19.48 -8.00 4.28
CA ALA A 61 18.68 -8.13 5.50
C ALA A 61 18.16 -6.76 5.98
N VAL A 62 19.00 -5.72 5.95
CA VAL A 62 18.60 -4.35 6.29
C VAL A 62 17.54 -3.82 5.31
N MET A 63 17.71 -4.04 4.01
CA MET A 63 16.72 -3.69 2.98
C MET A 63 15.36 -4.34 3.26
N PHE A 64 15.34 -5.66 3.51
CA PHE A 64 14.09 -6.37 3.84
C PHE A 64 13.44 -5.88 5.14
N ARG A 65 14.22 -5.46 6.15
CA ARG A 65 13.66 -4.85 7.36
C ARG A 65 12.99 -3.51 7.07
N ALA A 66 13.59 -2.68 6.23
CA ALA A 66 13.03 -1.41 5.80
C ALA A 66 11.73 -1.62 5.02
N THR A 67 11.70 -2.53 4.05
CA THR A 67 10.48 -2.84 3.29
C THR A 67 9.41 -3.48 4.17
N SER A 68 9.76 -4.37 5.09
CA SER A 68 8.81 -4.91 6.09
C SER A 68 8.12 -3.79 6.90
N MET A 69 8.86 -2.75 7.32
CA MET A 69 8.29 -1.59 8.00
C MET A 69 7.38 -0.79 7.08
N SER A 70 7.76 -0.61 5.82
CA SER A 70 6.94 0.06 4.81
C SER A 70 5.57 -0.60 4.67
N GLU A 71 5.54 -1.94 4.50
CA GLU A 71 4.28 -2.68 4.35
C GLU A 71 3.41 -2.61 5.62
N SER A 72 4.03 -2.58 6.80
CA SER A 72 3.30 -2.36 8.05
C SER A 72 2.60 -0.99 8.07
N ILE A 73 3.24 0.04 7.50
CA ILE A 73 2.67 1.38 7.38
C ILE A 73 1.54 1.40 6.33
N HIS A 74 1.71 0.74 5.18
CA HIS A 74 0.65 0.57 4.18
C HIS A 74 -0.57 -0.12 4.79
N ALA A 75 -0.38 -1.25 5.46
CA ALA A 75 -1.44 -1.97 6.17
C ALA A 75 -2.17 -1.06 7.18
N SER A 76 -1.41 -0.31 8.00
CA SER A 76 -1.98 0.63 8.96
C SER A 76 -2.81 1.73 8.29
N ASN A 77 -2.36 2.23 7.14
CA ASN A 77 -3.08 3.26 6.38
C ASN A 77 -4.38 2.72 5.81
N HIS A 78 -4.39 1.52 5.22
CA HIS A 78 -5.61 0.87 4.72
C HIS A 78 -6.61 0.61 5.86
N LYS A 79 -6.12 0.17 7.03
CA LYS A 79 -6.93 0.01 8.23
C LYS A 79 -7.58 1.31 8.68
N LYS A 80 -6.83 2.43 8.70
CA LYS A 80 -7.36 3.75 9.08
C LYS A 80 -8.49 4.20 8.15
N VAL A 81 -8.35 3.97 6.84
CA VAL A 81 -9.42 4.29 5.87
C VAL A 81 -10.65 3.42 6.12
N LEU A 82 -10.50 2.12 6.38
CA LEU A 82 -11.62 1.26 6.77
C LEU A 82 -12.35 1.79 8.00
N GLU A 83 -11.60 2.17 9.03
CA GLU A 83 -12.15 2.68 10.29
C GLU A 83 -12.86 4.03 10.09
N SER A 84 -12.36 4.93 9.24
CA SER A 84 -13.02 6.19 8.88
C SER A 84 -14.35 5.95 8.15
N MET A 85 -14.47 4.84 7.41
CA MET A 85 -15.71 4.39 6.77
C MET A 85 -16.67 3.67 7.74
N GLY A 86 -16.36 3.62 9.04
CA GLY A 86 -17.18 2.93 10.05
C GLY A 86 -17.03 1.42 10.06
N VAL A 87 -16.01 0.87 9.38
CA VAL A 87 -15.76 -0.57 9.29
C VAL A 87 -14.69 -0.97 10.30
N LYS A 88 -15.02 -1.85 11.24
CA LYS A 88 -14.06 -2.41 12.18
C LYS A 88 -13.16 -3.42 11.46
N ALA A 89 -11.89 -3.07 11.23
CA ALA A 89 -10.97 -3.92 10.50
C ALA A 89 -10.55 -5.20 11.27
N GLY A 90 -10.46 -5.11 12.60
CA GLY A 90 -9.98 -6.24 13.43
C GLY A 90 -8.46 -6.44 13.33
N ASN A 91 -8.03 -7.69 13.57
CA ASN A 91 -6.65 -8.12 13.31
C ASN A 91 -6.51 -8.57 11.85
N PRO A 92 -5.34 -8.40 11.23
CA PRO A 92 -5.13 -8.88 9.88
C PRO A 92 -5.14 -10.42 9.82
N GLU A 93 -5.60 -10.95 8.70
CA GLU A 93 -5.47 -12.37 8.36
C GLU A 93 -4.14 -12.54 7.64
N ILE A 94 -3.14 -13.07 8.33
CA ILE A 94 -1.82 -13.31 7.75
C ILE A 94 -1.88 -14.56 6.86
N GLY A 95 -1.60 -14.37 5.59
CA GLY A 95 -1.50 -15.43 4.60
C GLY A 95 -0.29 -16.34 4.85
N LYS A 96 -0.33 -17.54 4.27
CA LYS A 96 0.81 -18.47 4.30
C LYS A 96 1.88 -18.01 3.31
N PHE A 97 3.14 -18.10 3.71
CA PHE A 97 4.30 -17.89 2.87
C PHE A 97 5.43 -18.86 3.24
N GLU A 98 6.35 -19.07 2.35
CA GLU A 98 7.53 -19.89 2.58
C GLU A 98 8.76 -18.99 2.72
N VAL A 99 9.75 -19.44 3.47
CA VAL A 99 11.07 -18.80 3.59
C VAL A 99 12.09 -19.75 3.01
N LEU A 100 12.63 -19.38 1.85
CA LEU A 100 13.59 -20.16 1.09
C LEU A 100 14.99 -19.53 1.16
N SER A 101 15.84 -19.75 0.17
CA SER A 101 17.10 -19.01 0.06
C SER A 101 16.87 -17.52 -0.20
N THR A 102 17.85 -16.68 0.13
CA THR A 102 17.76 -15.22 -0.12
C THR A 102 17.47 -14.91 -1.59
N ALA A 103 18.06 -15.65 -2.52
CA ALA A 103 17.79 -15.46 -3.95
C ALA A 103 16.33 -15.79 -4.34
N GLU A 104 15.78 -16.88 -3.81
CA GLU A 104 14.40 -17.27 -4.05
C GLU A 104 13.41 -16.31 -3.36
N ASN A 105 13.72 -15.85 -2.16
CA ASN A 105 12.93 -14.86 -1.43
C ASN A 105 12.88 -13.51 -2.17
N LEU A 106 14.01 -13.06 -2.74
CA LEU A 106 14.04 -11.87 -3.60
C LEU A 106 13.20 -12.05 -4.87
N ALA A 107 13.26 -13.23 -5.50
CA ALA A 107 12.43 -13.54 -6.66
C ALA A 107 10.93 -13.58 -6.31
N ASP A 108 10.56 -14.09 -5.15
CA ASP A 108 9.19 -14.05 -4.64
C ASP A 108 8.74 -12.61 -4.36
N GLY A 109 9.60 -11.78 -3.74
CA GLY A 109 9.34 -10.36 -3.55
C GLY A 109 9.08 -9.65 -4.88
N ILE A 110 9.96 -9.81 -5.89
CA ILE A 110 9.77 -9.21 -7.22
C ILE A 110 8.43 -9.61 -7.85
N LYS A 111 8.01 -10.87 -7.67
CA LYS A 111 6.72 -11.35 -8.18
C LYS A 111 5.55 -10.70 -7.44
N GLY A 112 5.63 -10.57 -6.12
CA GLY A 112 4.62 -9.93 -5.30
C GLY A 112 4.42 -8.47 -5.70
N GLU A 113 5.50 -7.66 -5.68
CA GLU A 113 5.43 -6.25 -6.06
C GLU A 113 4.94 -6.08 -7.52
N SER A 114 5.32 -6.99 -8.43
CA SER A 114 4.83 -6.93 -9.81
C SER A 114 3.31 -7.09 -9.88
N TYR A 115 2.73 -8.04 -9.14
CA TYR A 115 1.29 -8.22 -9.08
C TYR A 115 0.58 -6.99 -8.51
N GLU A 116 1.13 -6.39 -7.46
CA GLU A 116 0.56 -5.20 -6.84
C GLU A 116 0.59 -3.99 -7.77
N ILE A 117 1.69 -3.79 -8.49
CA ILE A 117 1.88 -2.69 -9.45
C ILE A 117 1.03 -2.88 -10.70
N ASP A 118 0.98 -4.09 -11.25
CA ASP A 118 0.43 -4.33 -12.59
C ASP A 118 -1.09 -4.63 -12.54
N GLU A 119 -1.58 -5.22 -11.43
CA GLU A 119 -2.97 -5.73 -11.32
C GLU A 119 -3.73 -5.17 -10.13
N MET A 120 -3.22 -5.37 -8.90
CA MET A 120 -3.99 -5.14 -7.68
C MET A 120 -4.32 -3.67 -7.46
N TYR A 121 -3.32 -2.83 -7.27
CA TYR A 121 -3.53 -1.41 -6.98
C TYR A 121 -4.19 -0.62 -8.10
N PRO A 122 -3.87 -0.82 -9.40
CA PRO A 122 -4.61 -0.15 -10.47
C PRO A 122 -6.12 -0.43 -10.44
N GLY A 123 -6.51 -1.68 -10.15
CA GLY A 123 -7.91 -2.07 -10.00
C GLY A 123 -8.58 -1.45 -8.77
N PHE A 124 -7.84 -1.36 -7.65
CA PHE A 124 -8.33 -0.78 -6.40
C PHE A 124 -8.50 0.72 -6.49
N ILE A 125 -7.55 1.44 -7.07
CA ILE A 125 -7.62 2.88 -7.32
C ILE A 125 -8.82 3.21 -8.19
N LYS A 126 -8.97 2.53 -9.35
CA LYS A 126 -10.11 2.74 -10.24
C LYS A 126 -11.46 2.51 -9.55
N THR A 127 -11.55 1.52 -8.67
CA THR A 127 -12.74 1.23 -7.89
C THR A 127 -13.04 2.36 -6.90
N ALA A 128 -12.01 2.82 -6.16
CA ALA A 128 -12.13 3.88 -5.18
C ALA A 128 -12.52 5.23 -5.83
N GLU A 129 -11.95 5.54 -7.01
CA GLU A 129 -12.36 6.70 -7.81
C GLU A 129 -13.83 6.63 -8.22
N THR A 130 -14.28 5.46 -8.70
CA THR A 130 -15.69 5.24 -9.10
C THR A 130 -16.65 5.43 -7.92
N GLU A 131 -16.23 5.05 -6.72
CA GLU A 131 -17.01 5.19 -5.48
C GLU A 131 -16.75 6.54 -4.77
N ALA A 132 -15.98 7.45 -5.39
CA ALA A 132 -15.61 8.77 -4.88
C ALA A 132 -14.96 8.73 -3.47
N ASN A 133 -14.18 7.69 -3.19
CA ASN A 133 -13.43 7.56 -1.93
C ASN A 133 -11.99 8.08 -2.10
N THR A 134 -11.80 9.38 -1.89
CA THR A 134 -10.52 10.07 -2.07
C THR A 134 -9.43 9.57 -1.12
N ASP A 135 -9.78 9.21 0.11
CA ASP A 135 -8.82 8.70 1.09
C ASP A 135 -8.24 7.35 0.66
N ALA A 136 -9.10 6.46 0.14
CA ALA A 136 -8.64 5.18 -0.39
C ALA A 136 -7.76 5.37 -1.64
N VAL A 137 -8.15 6.26 -2.57
CA VAL A 137 -7.33 6.61 -3.74
C VAL A 137 -5.94 7.06 -3.31
N GLU A 138 -5.86 7.98 -2.34
CA GLU A 138 -4.59 8.49 -1.84
C GLU A 138 -3.71 7.36 -1.27
N LYS A 139 -4.26 6.51 -0.38
CA LYS A 139 -3.46 5.46 0.28
C LYS A 139 -3.05 4.35 -0.67
N PHE A 140 -3.89 3.95 -1.62
CA PHE A 140 -3.51 3.02 -2.68
C PHE A 140 -2.45 3.62 -3.61
N THR A 141 -2.50 4.95 -3.88
CA THR A 141 -1.50 5.62 -4.69
C THR A 141 -0.14 5.68 -3.99
N TYR A 142 -0.11 5.95 -2.67
CA TYR A 142 1.14 5.90 -1.91
C TYR A 142 1.78 4.50 -1.94
N ALA A 143 0.96 3.47 -1.78
CA ALA A 143 1.43 2.10 -1.81
C ALA A 143 2.01 1.76 -3.20
N ILE A 144 1.25 1.85 -4.29
CA ILE A 144 1.73 1.46 -5.62
C ILE A 144 3.02 2.19 -6.04
N GLU A 145 3.17 3.48 -5.67
CA GLU A 145 4.40 4.22 -5.98
C GLU A 145 5.60 3.73 -5.15
N THR A 146 5.35 3.24 -3.93
CA THR A 146 6.37 2.61 -3.09
C THR A 146 6.74 1.23 -3.60
N GLU A 147 5.77 0.39 -4.01
CA GLU A 147 6.03 -0.98 -4.52
C GLU A 147 6.88 -0.99 -5.79
N LYS A 148 6.77 0.06 -6.62
CA LYS A 148 7.70 0.25 -7.76
C LYS A 148 9.16 0.36 -7.31
N LYS A 149 9.40 1.01 -6.18
CA LYS A 149 10.75 1.13 -5.59
C LYS A 149 11.19 -0.19 -4.97
N HIS A 150 10.33 -0.85 -4.18
CA HIS A 150 10.64 -2.15 -3.59
C HIS A 150 11.02 -3.18 -4.67
N LYS A 151 10.25 -3.27 -5.75
CA LYS A 151 10.59 -4.11 -6.91
C LYS A 151 11.99 -3.80 -7.46
N ALA A 152 12.31 -2.52 -7.65
CA ALA A 152 13.62 -2.13 -8.16
C ALA A 152 14.76 -2.52 -7.20
N PHE A 153 14.54 -2.36 -5.88
CA PHE A 153 15.51 -2.77 -4.86
C PHE A 153 15.73 -4.29 -4.89
N TYR A 154 14.68 -5.08 -4.97
CA TYR A 154 14.79 -6.55 -5.02
C TYR A 154 15.46 -7.05 -6.31
N VAL A 155 15.18 -6.42 -7.45
CA VAL A 155 15.86 -6.75 -8.72
C VAL A 155 17.36 -6.52 -8.60
N LYS A 156 17.78 -5.37 -8.07
CA LYS A 156 19.19 -5.05 -7.85
C LYS A 156 19.83 -6.00 -6.84
N ALA A 157 19.17 -6.29 -5.73
CA ALA A 157 19.66 -7.21 -4.73
C ALA A 157 19.81 -8.65 -5.28
N LEU A 158 18.87 -9.12 -6.08
CA LEU A 158 18.95 -10.44 -6.71
C LEU A 158 20.12 -10.55 -7.69
N GLU A 159 20.44 -9.48 -8.42
CA GLU A 159 21.63 -9.42 -9.27
C GLU A 159 22.90 -9.53 -8.44
N VAL A 160 22.98 -8.80 -7.33
CA VAL A 160 24.12 -8.86 -6.40
C VAL A 160 24.32 -10.25 -5.83
N VAL A 161 23.24 -10.94 -5.40
CA VAL A 161 23.34 -12.33 -4.91
C VAL A 161 23.86 -13.26 -6.00
N LYS A 162 23.43 -13.09 -7.25
CA LYS A 162 23.90 -13.92 -8.38
C LYS A 162 25.36 -13.69 -8.74
N THR A 163 25.87 -12.47 -8.56
CA THR A 163 27.25 -12.11 -8.87
C THR A 163 28.22 -12.30 -7.69
N GLY A 164 27.69 -12.54 -6.49
CA GLY A 164 28.49 -12.67 -5.26
C GLY A 164 29.06 -11.35 -4.74
N SER A 165 28.51 -10.20 -5.14
CA SER A 165 28.98 -8.87 -4.72
C SER A 165 27.89 -8.04 -4.07
N GLU A 166 27.94 -7.89 -2.76
CA GLU A 166 27.04 -7.04 -1.95
C GLU A 166 27.50 -5.56 -1.88
N ALA A 167 28.72 -5.27 -2.34
CA ALA A 167 29.34 -3.95 -2.17
C ALA A 167 28.62 -2.79 -2.88
N THR A 168 27.71 -3.07 -3.81
CA THR A 168 26.96 -2.05 -4.56
C THR A 168 25.59 -1.74 -3.99
N LEU A 169 25.18 -2.44 -2.93
CA LEU A 169 23.89 -2.19 -2.28
C LEU A 169 24.01 -1.06 -1.25
N PRO A 170 22.95 -0.25 -1.09
CA PRO A 170 22.86 0.73 -0.02
C PRO A 170 22.93 0.05 1.36
N ILE A 171 23.68 0.65 2.28
CA ILE A 171 23.83 0.13 3.65
C ILE A 171 22.85 0.76 4.64
N LYS A 172 22.21 1.86 4.24
CA LYS A 172 21.21 2.55 5.05
C LYS A 172 19.94 2.78 4.24
N TRP A 173 18.84 2.57 4.93
CA TRP A 173 17.51 2.73 4.39
C TRP A 173 16.66 3.62 5.30
N PHE A 174 15.69 4.29 4.72
CA PHE A 174 14.82 5.22 5.43
C PHE A 174 13.39 5.01 4.97
N VAL A 175 12.46 5.01 5.92
CA VAL A 175 11.03 4.80 5.65
C VAL A 175 10.24 5.99 6.20
N CYS A 176 9.42 6.59 5.37
CA CYS A 176 8.49 7.64 5.78
C CYS A 176 7.41 7.04 6.70
N PRO A 177 7.27 7.52 7.97
CA PRO A 177 6.34 6.93 8.93
C PRO A 177 4.86 7.21 8.60
N VAL A 178 4.59 8.08 7.62
CA VAL A 178 3.22 8.47 7.25
C VAL A 178 2.71 7.68 6.04
N CYS A 179 3.49 7.57 4.98
CA CYS A 179 3.04 6.92 3.74
C CYS A 179 3.75 5.61 3.41
N GLY A 180 4.82 5.23 4.13
CA GLY A 180 5.60 4.03 3.85
C GLY A 180 6.70 4.22 2.80
N ASN A 181 6.74 5.35 2.08
CA ASN A 181 7.75 5.54 1.03
C ASN A 181 9.15 5.24 1.53
N THR A 182 9.88 4.42 0.77
CA THR A 182 11.20 3.88 1.14
C THR A 182 12.29 4.52 0.30
N TYR A 183 13.40 4.89 0.95
CA TYR A 183 14.55 5.55 0.37
C TYR A 183 15.85 4.83 0.74
N ASP A 184 16.82 4.86 -0.14
CA ASP A 184 18.22 4.65 0.18
C ASP A 184 18.93 6.01 0.44
N GLU A 185 20.20 5.97 0.84
CA GLU A 185 20.97 7.20 1.08
C GLU A 185 21.09 8.11 -0.16
N ALA A 186 21.07 7.53 -1.36
CA ALA A 186 21.26 8.29 -2.61
C ALA A 186 19.98 8.98 -3.08
N THR A 187 18.81 8.42 -2.71
CA THR A 187 17.49 8.91 -3.12
C THR A 187 16.79 9.73 -2.05
N LEU A 188 17.39 9.87 -0.85
CA LEU A 188 16.82 10.55 0.29
C LEU A 188 16.58 12.05 0.02
N THR A 189 15.36 12.51 0.21
CA THR A 189 14.93 13.92 0.04
C THR A 189 14.63 14.57 1.38
N ASP A 190 14.67 15.91 1.45
CA ASP A 190 14.39 16.66 2.69
C ASP A 190 12.94 16.51 3.16
N ASP A 191 12.02 16.42 2.22
CA ASP A 191 10.60 16.12 2.46
C ASP A 191 10.16 14.95 1.58
N CYS A 192 9.24 14.16 2.07
CA CYS A 192 8.71 13.01 1.33
C CYS A 192 7.96 13.48 0.08
N GLU A 193 8.36 12.98 -1.07
CA GLU A 193 7.78 13.33 -2.37
C GLU A 193 6.28 13.00 -2.52
N PHE A 194 5.76 12.09 -1.66
CA PHE A 194 4.35 11.70 -1.70
C PHE A 194 3.49 12.47 -0.69
N CYS A 195 3.94 12.59 0.56
CA CYS A 195 3.11 13.12 1.65
C CYS A 195 3.71 14.35 2.36
N MET A 196 4.83 14.88 1.87
CA MET A 196 5.52 16.06 2.39
C MET A 196 6.00 15.95 3.85
N THR A 197 6.11 14.74 4.38
CA THR A 197 6.70 14.51 5.72
C THR A 197 8.18 14.80 5.70
N SER A 198 8.68 15.60 6.65
CA SER A 198 10.11 15.91 6.76
C SER A 198 10.95 14.67 7.06
N LYS A 199 12.12 14.56 6.42
CA LYS A 199 13.08 13.45 6.64
C LYS A 199 13.53 13.30 8.09
N SER A 200 13.44 14.36 8.88
CA SER A 200 13.74 14.29 10.32
C SER A 200 12.85 13.33 11.10
N GLN A 201 11.73 12.92 10.50
CA GLN A 201 10.78 11.96 11.06
C GLN A 201 10.97 10.55 10.51
N TYR A 202 11.81 10.34 9.48
CA TYR A 202 11.96 9.04 8.86
C TYR A 202 12.56 8.01 9.82
N ILE A 203 12.09 6.77 9.68
CA ILE A 203 12.62 5.62 10.41
C ILE A 203 13.85 5.14 9.65
N ALA A 204 15.00 5.12 10.31
CA ALA A 204 16.27 4.67 9.72
C ALA A 204 16.56 3.20 10.07
N PHE A 205 17.15 2.50 9.11
CA PHE A 205 17.61 1.12 9.19
C PHE A 205 19.08 1.02 8.78
#